data_837bbb5ed742cb853157fcbfa7053243
#
_entry.id   837bbb5ed742cb853157fcbfa7053243
#
_cell.length_a   1.000
_cell.length_b   1.000
_cell.length_c   1.000
_cell.angle_alpha   90.00
_cell.angle_beta   90.00
_cell.angle_gamma   90.00
#
_symmetry.space_group_name_H-M   'P 1'
#
loop_
_entity.id
_entity.type
_entity.pdbx_description
1 polymer ?
#
loop_
_entity_poly.entity_id
_entity_poly.type
_entity_poly.pdbx_seq_one_letter_code
_entity_poly.pdbx_strand_id
1 'polypeptide(L)'
;MTMKQEYVENGINVFLKNSLDTYLFSRQFSFKPERSLMEVETGQYIWYEKGAMVMYDLQDVMGEDVVNTGLNNFFLEFKYFEKGRYASPEDLYNTRYSVSPDSLKYKVDDGFKEIVFYENRVTDAKTKAVDNGKWEGTFTVNYKKIYYDSGKEKEVDEKKNFVDVGLFGEEETNEDGIPIKKPFFFTLKLLSAGDN
;
A
#
# COMPACT_ATOMS: atom_id res chain seq x y z
N MET A 1 -24.02 -1.01 0.68
CA MET A 1 -23.07 -1.41 -0.38
C MET A 1 -21.88 -0.48 -0.24
N THR A 2 -20.75 -0.98 0.17
CA THR A 2 -19.56 -0.13 0.40
C THR A 2 -18.89 0.16 -0.94
N MET A 3 -18.38 1.36 -1.14
CA MET A 3 -17.58 1.76 -2.33
C MET A 3 -16.53 0.69 -2.72
N LYS A 4 -16.05 -0.08 -1.75
CA LYS A 4 -15.09 -1.16 -1.93
C LYS A 4 -15.60 -2.30 -2.83
N GLN A 5 -16.92 -2.54 -2.92
CA GLN A 5 -17.51 -3.61 -3.74
C GLN A 5 -17.78 -3.19 -5.19
N GLU A 6 -18.01 -1.91 -5.43
CA GLU A 6 -18.32 -1.42 -6.78
C GLU A 6 -17.08 -1.26 -7.68
N TYR A 7 -15.87 -1.23 -7.09
CA TYR A 7 -14.64 -0.97 -7.80
C TYR A 7 -13.68 -2.17 -7.86
N VAL A 8 -14.19 -3.38 -7.70
CA VAL A 8 -13.39 -4.60 -7.89
C VAL A 8 -13.78 -5.25 -9.20
N GLU A 9 -12.92 -5.13 -10.19
CA GLU A 9 -13.06 -5.78 -11.48
C GLU A 9 -11.92 -6.78 -11.65
N ASN A 10 -12.24 -8.04 -11.96
CA ASN A 10 -11.26 -9.11 -12.14
C ASN A 10 -10.31 -9.32 -10.94
N GLY A 11 -10.79 -9.09 -9.71
CA GLY A 11 -9.95 -9.18 -8.51
C GLY A 11 -9.00 -8.00 -8.30
N ILE A 12 -9.05 -6.99 -9.18
CA ILE A 12 -8.26 -5.76 -9.07
C ILE A 12 -9.12 -4.67 -8.45
N ASN A 13 -8.59 -3.99 -7.45
CA ASN A 13 -9.22 -2.78 -6.93
C ASN A 13 -9.00 -1.64 -7.95
N VAL A 14 -10.02 -1.38 -8.76
CA VAL A 14 -9.97 -0.38 -9.84
C VAL A 14 -9.67 1.02 -9.30
N PHE A 15 -10.18 1.34 -8.11
CA PHE A 15 -9.87 2.62 -7.47
C PHE A 15 -8.36 2.76 -7.20
N LEU A 16 -7.74 1.77 -6.56
CA LEU A 16 -6.30 1.80 -6.26
C LEU A 16 -5.46 1.78 -7.55
N LYS A 17 -5.88 1.00 -8.55
CA LYS A 17 -5.21 1.00 -9.86
C LYS A 17 -5.25 2.38 -10.50
N ASN A 18 -6.41 3.02 -10.56
CA ASN A 18 -6.55 4.35 -11.14
C ASN A 18 -5.75 5.40 -10.37
N SER A 19 -5.75 5.35 -9.05
CA SER A 19 -4.94 6.23 -8.20
C SER A 19 -3.45 6.03 -8.46
N LEU A 20 -2.99 4.78 -8.57
CA LEU A 20 -1.60 4.49 -8.90
C LEU A 20 -1.21 4.99 -10.30
N ASP A 21 -2.02 4.72 -11.31
CA ASP A 21 -1.78 5.15 -12.68
C ASP A 21 -1.71 6.69 -12.76
N THR A 22 -2.65 7.39 -12.12
CA THR A 22 -2.69 8.86 -12.07
C THR A 22 -1.49 9.43 -11.32
N TYR A 23 -1.12 8.82 -10.19
CA TYR A 23 0.06 9.23 -9.42
C TYR A 23 1.35 9.09 -10.24
N LEU A 24 1.59 7.93 -10.84
CA LEU A 24 2.82 7.67 -11.62
C LEU A 24 2.90 8.56 -12.85
N PHE A 25 1.77 8.73 -13.57
CA PHE A 25 1.70 9.64 -14.71
C PHE A 25 2.02 11.08 -14.31
N SER A 26 1.35 11.60 -13.30
CA SER A 26 1.54 12.98 -12.84
C SER A 26 2.94 13.22 -12.31
N ARG A 27 3.51 12.25 -11.58
CA ARG A 27 4.88 12.29 -11.09
C ARG A 27 5.90 12.38 -12.23
N GLN A 28 5.70 11.61 -13.30
CA GLN A 28 6.59 11.60 -14.47
C GLN A 28 6.68 12.99 -15.14
N PHE A 29 5.58 13.72 -15.17
CA PHE A 29 5.51 15.04 -15.80
C PHE A 29 5.70 16.21 -14.81
N SER A 30 6.01 15.93 -13.56
CA SER A 30 6.32 16.98 -12.58
C SER A 30 7.71 17.56 -12.83
N PHE A 31 7.77 18.89 -12.95
CA PHE A 31 9.05 19.62 -13.09
C PHE A 31 9.78 19.78 -11.74
N LYS A 32 9.14 19.44 -10.64
CA LYS A 32 9.72 19.53 -9.31
C LYS A 32 9.85 18.13 -8.71
N PRO A 33 10.89 17.87 -7.93
CA PRO A 33 10.98 16.66 -7.13
C PRO A 33 9.73 16.50 -6.26
N GLU A 34 9.26 15.25 -6.15
CA GLU A 34 8.17 14.92 -5.25
C GLU A 34 8.55 15.26 -3.81
N ARG A 35 7.57 15.71 -3.03
CA ARG A 35 7.68 15.89 -1.60
C ARG A 35 6.87 14.85 -0.86
N SER A 36 7.20 14.62 0.40
CA SER A 36 6.43 13.75 1.29
C SER A 36 5.02 14.32 1.53
N LEU A 37 4.10 13.49 2.04
CA LEU A 37 2.77 13.97 2.43
C LEU A 37 2.81 15.01 3.55
N MET A 38 3.86 14.99 4.37
CA MET A 38 4.07 15.98 5.44
C MET A 38 4.47 17.36 4.92
N GLU A 39 5.17 17.41 3.78
CA GLU A 39 5.83 18.62 3.28
C GLU A 39 5.20 19.19 2.01
N VAL A 40 4.21 18.49 1.45
CA VAL A 40 3.62 18.89 0.18
C VAL A 40 2.75 20.14 0.34
N GLU A 41 3.13 21.20 -0.37
CA GLU A 41 2.36 22.45 -0.44
C GLU A 41 1.49 22.49 -1.70
N THR A 42 1.97 21.91 -2.78
CA THR A 42 1.29 21.86 -4.08
C THR A 42 1.51 20.50 -4.73
N GLY A 43 0.49 19.91 -5.28
CA GLY A 43 0.61 18.61 -5.95
C GLY A 43 -0.62 17.73 -5.69
N GLN A 44 -1.70 17.95 -6.46
CA GLN A 44 -2.95 17.21 -6.29
C GLN A 44 -2.75 15.69 -6.31
N TYR A 45 -1.86 15.19 -7.18
CA TYR A 45 -1.56 13.77 -7.27
C TYR A 45 -0.92 13.19 -5.98
N ILE A 46 -0.26 14.03 -5.16
CA ILE A 46 0.29 13.61 -3.87
C ILE A 46 -0.83 13.55 -2.84
N TRP A 47 -1.64 14.61 -2.71
CA TRP A 47 -2.69 14.65 -1.69
C TRP A 47 -3.79 13.61 -1.92
N TYR A 48 -4.28 13.53 -3.16
CA TYR A 48 -5.40 12.65 -3.46
C TYR A 48 -4.92 11.22 -3.73
N GLU A 49 -4.03 11.04 -4.70
CA GLU A 49 -3.70 9.70 -5.16
C GLU A 49 -2.75 8.97 -4.20
N LYS A 50 -1.61 9.60 -3.88
CA LYS A 50 -0.68 9.00 -2.91
C LYS A 50 -1.31 8.91 -1.53
N GLY A 51 -2.00 9.96 -1.07
CA GLY A 51 -2.68 9.96 0.23
C GLY A 51 -3.69 8.83 0.35
N ALA A 52 -4.52 8.59 -0.68
CA ALA A 52 -5.45 7.47 -0.71
C ALA A 52 -4.73 6.12 -0.63
N MET A 53 -3.68 5.91 -1.44
CA MET A 53 -2.91 4.66 -1.43
C MET A 53 -2.25 4.40 -0.07
N VAL A 54 -1.68 5.44 0.57
CA VAL A 54 -1.10 5.33 1.91
C VAL A 54 -2.15 4.90 2.94
N MET A 55 -3.34 5.49 2.89
CA MET A 55 -4.42 5.13 3.81
C MET A 55 -4.90 3.69 3.61
N TYR A 56 -4.93 3.20 2.36
CA TYR A 56 -5.26 1.82 2.05
C TYR A 56 -4.15 0.84 2.51
N ASP A 57 -2.86 1.17 2.30
CA ASP A 57 -1.74 0.35 2.80
C ASP A 57 -1.79 0.22 4.33
N LEU A 58 -2.03 1.33 5.03
CA LEU A 58 -2.19 1.29 6.48
C LEU A 58 -3.40 0.45 6.92
N GLN A 59 -4.53 0.54 6.21
CA GLN A 59 -5.71 -0.27 6.50
C GLN A 59 -5.45 -1.76 6.26
N ASP A 60 -4.73 -2.11 5.21
CA ASP A 60 -4.40 -3.48 4.87
C ASP A 60 -3.50 -4.13 5.94
N VAL A 61 -2.48 -3.39 6.39
CA VAL A 61 -1.48 -3.90 7.33
C VAL A 61 -1.93 -3.84 8.80
N MET A 62 -2.67 -2.80 9.20
CA MET A 62 -3.07 -2.55 10.59
C MET A 62 -4.52 -2.91 10.90
N GLY A 63 -5.35 -3.08 9.88
CA GLY A 63 -6.79 -3.26 10.00
C GLY A 63 -7.59 -1.97 9.99
N GLU A 64 -8.84 -2.09 9.56
CA GLU A 64 -9.77 -0.97 9.38
C GLU A 64 -10.06 -0.24 10.70
N ASP A 65 -10.21 -0.97 11.80
CA ASP A 65 -10.54 -0.40 13.11
C ASP A 65 -9.45 0.55 13.63
N VAL A 66 -8.18 0.20 13.44
CA VAL A 66 -7.04 1.06 13.84
C VAL A 66 -7.04 2.33 13.00
N VAL A 67 -7.24 2.19 11.69
CA VAL A 67 -7.28 3.34 10.78
C VAL A 67 -8.46 4.25 11.13
N ASN A 68 -9.65 3.69 11.32
CA ASN A 68 -10.85 4.47 11.66
C ASN A 68 -10.75 5.13 13.03
N THR A 69 -10.15 4.46 14.02
CA THR A 69 -9.89 5.05 15.34
C THR A 69 -9.03 6.31 15.23
N GLY A 70 -7.93 6.24 14.49
CA GLY A 70 -7.07 7.41 14.30
C GLY A 70 -7.77 8.55 13.55
N LEU A 71 -8.56 8.24 12.50
CA LEU A 71 -9.35 9.26 11.78
C LEU A 71 -10.40 9.91 12.69
N ASN A 72 -11.10 9.11 13.49
CA ASN A 72 -12.10 9.63 14.43
C ASN A 72 -11.47 10.51 15.50
N ASN A 73 -10.33 10.10 16.07
CA ASN A 73 -9.61 10.91 17.05
C ASN A 73 -9.17 12.26 16.46
N PHE A 74 -8.61 12.24 15.24
CA PHE A 74 -8.24 13.44 14.52
C PHE A 74 -9.45 14.35 14.28
N PHE A 75 -10.57 13.78 13.79
CA PHE A 75 -11.79 14.54 13.55
C PHE A 75 -12.33 15.18 14.85
N LEU A 76 -12.41 14.41 15.94
CA LEU A 76 -12.91 14.90 17.22
C LEU A 76 -12.03 16.01 17.80
N GLU A 77 -10.73 15.95 17.57
CA GLU A 77 -9.78 16.96 18.07
C GLU A 77 -9.86 18.28 17.32
N PHE A 78 -10.13 18.27 16.02
CA PHE A 78 -10.07 19.46 15.17
C PHE A 78 -11.42 19.94 14.63
N LYS A 79 -12.51 19.21 14.88
CA LYS A 79 -13.85 19.62 14.45
C LYS A 79 -14.20 20.98 15.03
N TYR A 80 -14.98 21.74 14.28
CA TYR A 80 -15.53 23.04 14.70
C TYR A 80 -14.49 24.07 15.18
N PHE A 81 -13.23 23.91 14.82
CA PHE A 81 -12.17 24.83 15.22
C PHE A 81 -11.93 24.90 16.74
N GLU A 82 -12.23 23.83 17.46
CA GLU A 82 -12.12 23.79 18.93
C GLU A 82 -10.69 24.04 19.46
N LYS A 83 -9.66 23.73 18.66
CA LYS A 83 -8.25 24.04 18.98
C LYS A 83 -7.83 25.47 18.70
N GLY A 84 -8.72 26.32 18.16
CA GLY A 84 -8.39 27.71 17.79
C GLY A 84 -7.43 27.82 16.59
N ARG A 85 -7.13 26.69 15.90
CA ARG A 85 -6.33 26.63 14.69
C ARG A 85 -6.81 25.50 13.77
N TYR A 86 -6.47 25.58 12.50
CA TYR A 86 -6.68 24.46 11.58
C TYR A 86 -5.70 23.32 11.84
N ALA A 87 -6.12 22.12 11.49
CA ALA A 87 -5.26 20.94 11.52
C ALA A 87 -4.13 21.07 10.49
N SER A 88 -2.97 20.53 10.83
CA SER A 88 -1.82 20.40 9.95
C SER A 88 -1.63 18.94 9.53
N PRO A 89 -0.81 18.66 8.49
CA PRO A 89 -0.39 17.30 8.15
C PRO A 89 0.28 16.58 9.34
N GLU A 90 1.02 17.30 10.17
CA GLU A 90 1.66 16.76 11.37
C GLU A 90 0.65 16.29 12.42
N ASP A 91 -0.46 16.99 12.57
CA ASP A 91 -1.54 16.57 13.49
C ASP A 91 -2.15 15.24 13.05
N LEU A 92 -2.42 15.09 11.75
CA LEU A 92 -2.91 13.83 11.19
C LEU A 92 -1.88 12.71 11.38
N TYR A 93 -0.62 12.97 11.04
CA TYR A 93 0.46 12.03 11.25
C TYR A 93 0.56 11.58 12.72
N ASN A 94 0.62 12.53 13.67
CA ASN A 94 0.74 12.23 15.10
C ASN A 94 -0.45 11.40 15.61
N THR A 95 -1.66 11.71 15.17
CA THR A 95 -2.84 10.95 15.55
C THR A 95 -2.80 9.53 14.99
N ARG A 96 -2.33 9.34 13.74
CA ARG A 96 -2.14 8.01 13.14
C ARG A 96 -1.07 7.23 13.89
N TYR A 97 0.07 7.86 14.12
CA TYR A 97 1.21 7.25 14.80
C TYR A 97 0.87 6.78 16.22
N SER A 98 0.06 7.55 16.95
CA SER A 98 -0.34 7.25 18.34
C SER A 98 -1.20 5.99 18.48
N VAL A 99 -2.06 5.70 17.49
CA VAL A 99 -2.96 4.53 17.50
C VAL A 99 -2.34 3.30 16.85
N SER A 100 -1.21 3.46 16.17
CA SER A 100 -0.56 2.37 15.45
C SER A 100 0.20 1.45 16.40
N PRO A 101 0.15 0.13 16.18
CA PRO A 101 1.02 -0.82 16.90
C PRO A 101 2.49 -0.45 16.74
N ASP A 102 3.28 -0.57 17.80
CA ASP A 102 4.70 -0.17 17.79
C ASP A 102 5.51 -0.85 16.67
N SER A 103 5.22 -2.11 16.38
CA SER A 103 5.86 -2.87 15.31
C SER A 103 5.53 -2.38 13.89
N LEU A 104 4.49 -1.55 13.73
CA LEU A 104 4.00 -1.05 12.45
C LEU A 104 4.11 0.48 12.31
N LYS A 105 4.63 1.17 13.31
CA LYS A 105 4.82 2.64 13.27
C LYS A 105 5.68 3.09 12.09
N TYR A 106 6.66 2.28 11.69
CA TYR A 106 7.47 2.57 10.51
C TYR A 106 6.65 2.70 9.22
N LYS A 107 5.51 2.01 9.12
CA LYS A 107 4.60 2.15 7.97
C LYS A 107 3.97 3.54 7.90
N VAL A 108 3.68 4.14 9.05
CA VAL A 108 3.20 5.53 9.12
C VAL A 108 4.31 6.50 8.70
N ASP A 109 5.55 6.28 9.15
CA ASP A 109 6.70 7.06 8.71
C ASP A 109 6.91 6.96 7.20
N ASP A 110 6.92 5.76 6.64
CA ASP A 110 7.04 5.50 5.21
C ASP A 110 5.97 6.21 4.37
N GLY A 111 4.72 6.16 4.82
CA GLY A 111 3.62 6.76 4.10
C GLY A 111 3.61 8.28 4.15
N PHE A 112 3.93 8.86 5.29
CA PHE A 112 3.78 10.30 5.52
C PHE A 112 5.06 11.10 5.34
N LYS A 113 6.21 10.59 5.78
CA LYS A 113 7.50 11.32 5.78
C LYS A 113 8.40 10.99 4.63
N GLU A 114 8.27 9.78 4.07
CA GLU A 114 9.18 9.27 3.06
C GLU A 114 8.51 9.20 1.67
N ILE A 115 9.34 9.07 0.66
CA ILE A 115 8.92 8.74 -0.70
C ILE A 115 9.42 7.34 -0.97
N VAL A 116 8.51 6.37 -0.94
CA VAL A 116 8.84 4.95 -0.98
C VAL A 116 8.26 4.30 -2.23
N PHE A 117 9.07 3.48 -2.89
CA PHE A 117 8.66 2.58 -3.96
C PHE A 117 9.08 1.15 -3.64
N TYR A 118 8.40 0.21 -4.25
CA TYR A 118 8.68 -1.21 -4.08
C TYR A 118 8.95 -1.86 -5.43
N GLU A 119 10.02 -2.62 -5.51
CA GLU A 119 10.32 -3.51 -6.63
C GLU A 119 10.22 -4.95 -6.14
N ASN A 120 9.09 -5.58 -6.42
CA ASN A 120 8.84 -6.96 -6.05
C ASN A 120 8.79 -7.83 -7.31
N ARG A 121 9.50 -8.94 -7.30
CA ARG A 121 9.55 -9.86 -8.44
C ARG A 121 9.58 -11.30 -7.97
N VAL A 122 8.74 -12.15 -8.59
CA VAL A 122 8.82 -13.58 -8.43
C VAL A 122 9.79 -14.14 -9.47
N THR A 123 10.71 -15.00 -9.02
CA THR A 123 11.64 -15.75 -9.88
C THR A 123 11.59 -17.23 -9.52
N ASP A 124 12.14 -18.07 -10.40
CA ASP A 124 12.30 -19.51 -10.16
C ASP A 124 11.03 -20.25 -9.72
N ALA A 125 9.86 -19.80 -10.20
CA ALA A 125 8.60 -20.48 -9.93
C ALA A 125 8.59 -21.87 -10.59
N LYS A 126 8.39 -22.92 -9.78
CA LYS A 126 8.33 -24.31 -10.20
C LYS A 126 7.18 -25.00 -9.51
N THR A 127 6.54 -25.92 -10.21
CA THR A 127 5.51 -26.79 -9.65
C THR A 127 5.88 -28.25 -9.86
N LYS A 128 5.56 -29.08 -8.89
CA LYS A 128 5.78 -30.51 -8.91
C LYS A 128 4.53 -31.22 -8.39
N ALA A 129 4.06 -32.23 -9.15
CA ALA A 129 3.02 -33.10 -8.65
C ALA A 129 3.59 -33.95 -7.50
N VAL A 130 2.86 -34.08 -6.43
CA VAL A 130 3.14 -34.92 -5.28
C VAL A 130 1.99 -35.89 -5.10
N ASP A 131 2.15 -36.89 -4.20
CA ASP A 131 1.16 -37.94 -4.01
C ASP A 131 -0.24 -37.36 -3.63
N ASN A 132 -1.27 -38.13 -3.93
CA ASN A 132 -2.67 -37.83 -3.64
C ASN A 132 -3.27 -36.61 -4.36
N GLY A 133 -2.84 -36.32 -5.59
CA GLY A 133 -3.38 -35.24 -6.41
C GLY A 133 -3.07 -33.84 -5.90
N LYS A 134 -2.07 -33.72 -5.04
CA LYS A 134 -1.56 -32.42 -4.55
C LYS A 134 -0.42 -31.93 -5.43
N TRP A 135 -0.19 -30.66 -5.37
CA TRP A 135 0.92 -29.98 -6.03
C TRP A 135 1.75 -29.22 -5.01
N GLU A 136 3.06 -29.29 -5.17
CA GLU A 136 4.01 -28.48 -4.43
C GLU A 136 4.49 -27.35 -5.34
N GLY A 137 4.36 -26.11 -4.87
CA GLY A 137 4.87 -24.92 -5.55
C GLY A 137 6.05 -24.33 -4.80
N THR A 138 7.14 -24.07 -5.49
CA THR A 138 8.32 -23.39 -4.96
C THR A 138 8.60 -22.17 -5.82
N PHE A 139 8.86 -21.03 -5.19
CA PHE A 139 9.22 -19.80 -5.89
C PHE A 139 10.08 -18.92 -5.00
N THR A 140 10.87 -18.06 -5.63
CA THR A 140 11.69 -17.05 -4.95
C THR A 140 11.05 -15.69 -5.14
N VAL A 141 10.86 -14.94 -4.06
CA VAL A 141 10.43 -13.55 -4.09
C VAL A 141 11.65 -12.67 -3.86
N ASN A 142 12.03 -11.90 -4.88
CA ASN A 142 12.96 -10.80 -4.72
C ASN A 142 12.17 -9.54 -4.42
N TYR A 143 12.45 -8.89 -3.33
CA TYR A 143 11.82 -7.64 -2.97
C TYR A 143 12.88 -6.56 -2.71
N LYS A 144 12.56 -5.34 -3.07
CA LYS A 144 13.39 -4.17 -2.81
C LYS A 144 12.49 -3.00 -2.45
N LYS A 145 12.76 -2.36 -1.34
CA LYS A 145 12.15 -1.10 -0.94
C LYS A 145 13.12 0.02 -1.25
N ILE A 146 12.66 1.01 -1.97
CA ILE A 146 13.48 2.10 -2.49
C ILE A 146 12.97 3.40 -1.89
N TYR A 147 13.84 4.12 -1.24
CA TYR A 147 13.58 5.46 -0.74
C TYR A 147 14.12 6.51 -1.69
N TYR A 148 13.39 7.60 -1.82
CA TYR A 148 13.81 8.75 -2.62
C TYR A 148 13.89 10.01 -1.77
N ASP A 149 14.92 10.80 -2.02
CA ASP A 149 15.07 12.16 -1.51
C ASP A 149 15.44 13.08 -2.66
N SER A 150 14.69 14.16 -2.83
CA SER A 150 14.95 15.16 -3.87
C SER A 150 15.11 14.56 -5.29
N GLY A 151 14.36 13.49 -5.57
CA GLY A 151 14.36 12.79 -6.85
C GLY A 151 15.52 11.80 -7.06
N LYS A 152 16.31 11.53 -6.02
CA LYS A 152 17.39 10.54 -6.05
C LYS A 152 17.11 9.40 -5.10
N GLU A 153 17.59 8.20 -5.44
CA GLU A 153 17.56 7.08 -4.51
C GLU A 153 18.37 7.42 -3.26
N LYS A 154 17.76 7.15 -2.11
CA LYS A 154 18.36 7.25 -0.79
C LYS A 154 18.66 5.84 -0.30
N GLU A 155 19.90 5.57 0.00
CA GLU A 155 20.31 4.30 0.60
C GLU A 155 19.82 4.22 2.05
N VAL A 156 19.03 3.19 2.36
CA VAL A 156 18.49 2.95 3.70
C VAL A 156 18.64 1.47 4.01
N ASP A 157 19.13 1.16 5.20
CA ASP A 157 19.24 -0.21 5.70
C ASP A 157 17.85 -0.76 6.06
N GLU A 158 17.11 -1.19 5.06
CA GLU A 158 15.78 -1.75 5.20
C GLU A 158 15.83 -3.26 5.35
N LYS A 159 15.39 -3.73 6.51
CA LYS A 159 15.46 -5.16 6.87
C LYS A 159 14.14 -5.90 6.81
N LYS A 160 13.02 -5.16 6.72
CA LYS A 160 11.68 -5.76 6.79
C LYS A 160 10.73 -5.11 5.82
N ASN A 161 9.91 -5.94 5.19
CA ASN A 161 8.85 -5.48 4.30
C ASN A 161 7.68 -6.46 4.30
N PHE A 162 6.47 -5.95 4.13
CA PHE A 162 5.30 -6.78 3.87
C PHE A 162 5.11 -6.94 2.37
N VAL A 163 4.93 -8.17 1.94
CA VAL A 163 4.65 -8.51 0.54
C VAL A 163 3.48 -9.47 0.49
N ASP A 164 2.49 -9.13 -0.31
CA ASP A 164 1.40 -10.03 -0.62
C ASP A 164 1.85 -11.10 -1.61
N VAL A 165 1.53 -12.33 -1.28
CA VAL A 165 1.78 -13.49 -2.14
C VAL A 165 0.47 -14.14 -2.50
N GLY A 166 0.16 -14.16 -3.81
CA GLY A 166 -1.04 -14.77 -4.35
C GLY A 166 -0.71 -15.87 -5.37
N LEU A 167 -1.42 -16.98 -5.27
CA LEU A 167 -1.42 -18.05 -6.29
C LEU A 167 -2.77 -18.02 -7.00
N PHE A 168 -2.71 -17.94 -8.32
CA PHE A 168 -3.90 -17.88 -9.18
C PHE A 168 -4.01 -19.11 -10.04
N GLY A 169 -5.23 -19.61 -10.21
CA GLY A 169 -5.54 -20.71 -11.12
C GLY A 169 -5.57 -20.27 -12.58
N GLU A 170 -6.10 -21.16 -13.42
CA GLU A 170 -6.43 -20.83 -14.81
C GLU A 170 -7.48 -19.74 -14.88
N GLU A 171 -7.52 -19.05 -16.01
CA GLU A 171 -8.51 -18.03 -16.27
C GLU A 171 -9.89 -18.66 -16.44
N GLU A 172 -10.84 -18.19 -15.67
CA GLU A 172 -12.25 -18.57 -15.76
C GLU A 172 -13.04 -17.41 -16.36
N THR A 173 -14.18 -17.70 -16.96
CA THR A 173 -15.09 -16.68 -17.47
C THR A 173 -16.25 -16.52 -16.47
N ASN A 174 -16.53 -15.29 -16.02
CA ASN A 174 -17.67 -15.04 -15.16
C ASN A 174 -19.01 -15.11 -15.93
N GLU A 175 -20.12 -14.93 -15.24
CA GLU A 175 -21.48 -14.97 -15.83
C GLU A 175 -21.71 -13.92 -16.93
N ASP A 176 -20.93 -12.84 -16.92
CA ASP A 176 -20.99 -11.75 -17.90
C ASP A 176 -20.04 -11.96 -19.10
N GLY A 177 -19.37 -13.11 -19.15
CA GLY A 177 -18.40 -13.44 -20.22
C GLY A 177 -17.03 -12.77 -20.05
N ILE A 178 -16.72 -12.20 -18.87
CA ILE A 178 -15.46 -11.52 -18.60
C ILE A 178 -14.44 -12.53 -18.04
N PRO A 179 -13.22 -12.59 -18.60
CA PRO A 179 -12.16 -13.43 -18.06
C PRO A 179 -11.75 -12.99 -16.66
N ILE A 180 -11.74 -13.92 -15.71
CA ILE A 180 -11.31 -13.68 -14.33
C ILE A 180 -10.32 -14.75 -13.88
N LYS A 181 -9.36 -14.33 -13.04
CA LYS A 181 -8.48 -15.25 -12.31
C LYS A 181 -8.72 -15.10 -10.83
N LYS A 182 -9.27 -16.14 -10.22
CA LYS A 182 -9.50 -16.14 -8.77
C LYS A 182 -8.24 -16.67 -8.05
N PRO A 183 -7.77 -15.97 -7.01
CA PRO A 183 -6.71 -16.52 -6.19
C PRO A 183 -7.26 -17.73 -5.42
N PHE A 184 -6.57 -18.86 -5.47
CA PHE A 184 -6.86 -20.00 -4.62
C PHE A 184 -6.00 -20.04 -3.37
N PHE A 185 -4.98 -19.16 -3.29
CA PHE A 185 -4.18 -18.92 -2.10
C PHE A 185 -3.74 -17.45 -2.10
N PHE A 186 -3.90 -16.78 -0.96
CA PHE A 186 -3.43 -15.43 -0.76
C PHE A 186 -2.94 -15.27 0.69
N THR A 187 -1.80 -14.65 0.89
CA THR A 187 -1.25 -14.37 2.21
C THR A 187 -0.34 -13.15 2.19
N LEU A 188 -0.40 -12.36 3.25
CA LEU A 188 0.57 -11.31 3.54
C LEU A 188 1.77 -11.92 4.27
N LYS A 189 2.96 -11.70 3.76
CA LYS A 189 4.22 -12.16 4.36
C LYS A 189 5.09 -11.00 4.75
N LEU A 190 5.60 -11.04 5.98
CA LEU A 190 6.71 -10.17 6.38
C LEU A 190 8.01 -10.83 5.93
N LEU A 191 8.72 -10.15 5.04
CA LEU A 191 10.04 -10.57 4.58
C LEU A 191 11.12 -9.72 5.25
N SER A 192 12.25 -10.33 5.52
CA SER A 192 13.45 -9.63 5.98
C SER A 192 14.61 -9.88 5.02
N ALA A 193 15.58 -8.97 4.98
CA ALA A 193 16.76 -9.16 4.16
C ALA A 193 17.52 -10.43 4.63
N GLY A 194 17.73 -11.37 3.71
CA GLY A 194 18.39 -12.64 3.99
C GLY A 194 17.45 -13.82 4.37
N ASP A 195 16.16 -13.62 4.39
CA ASP A 195 15.20 -14.73 4.49
C ASP A 195 15.10 -15.41 3.13
N ASN A 196 15.55 -16.68 3.04
CA ASN A 196 15.44 -17.55 1.88
C ASN A 196 14.29 -18.52 2.05
#